data_57550e1827b93cb821a8be74714c5e7d
#
_entry.id   57550e1827b93cb821a8be74714c5e7d
#
_cell.length_a   1.000
_cell.length_b   1.000
_cell.length_c   1.000
_cell.angle_alpha   90.00
_cell.angle_beta   90.00
_cell.angle_gamma   90.00
#
_symmetry.space_group_name_H-M   'P 1'
#
loop_
_entity.id
_entity.type
_entity.pdbx_description
1 polymer ?
#
loop_
_entity_poly.entity_id
_entity_poly.type
_entity_poly.pdbx_seq_one_letter_code
_entity_poly.pdbx_strand_id
1 'polypeptide(L)'
;MWRIKFNHVQDLNDARFAASALAEWVGFAIDGPNAIAIEQIQEIIGWCSGPKLILEVHEASIEQIETYINILPVNGIECSNERLNQLKTAFSDLTDWIVTGEPEENESIITHDSAWGNSNHLTRIDLTKRSSKDLLEHRPEGFSLDCEKEIELGKKDLTLWHDLFEDLEIF
;
A
#
# COMPACT_ATOMS: atom_id res chain seq x y z
N MET A 1 -3.41 -4.46 17.27
CA MET A 1 -3.54 -3.33 16.30
C MET A 1 -3.25 -3.93 14.93
N TRP A 2 -4.11 -3.69 13.96
CA TRP A 2 -3.97 -4.20 12.60
C TRP A 2 -2.82 -3.49 11.88
N ARG A 3 -2.00 -4.20 11.11
CA ARG A 3 -1.08 -3.60 10.16
C ARG A 3 -1.82 -3.40 8.85
N ILE A 4 -1.94 -2.16 8.40
CA ILE A 4 -2.80 -1.81 7.27
C ILE A 4 -1.98 -1.08 6.21
N LYS A 5 -2.14 -1.50 4.95
CA LYS A 5 -1.58 -0.80 3.80
C LYS A 5 -2.70 -0.42 2.81
N PHE A 6 -2.67 0.80 2.34
CA PHE A 6 -3.46 1.23 1.20
C PHE A 6 -2.60 1.22 -0.07
N ASN A 7 -3.00 0.43 -1.05
CA ASN A 7 -2.31 0.30 -2.34
C ASN A 7 -2.87 1.29 -3.35
N HIS A 8 -2.02 1.75 -4.26
CA HIS A 8 -2.43 2.57 -5.41
C HIS A 8 -3.20 3.83 -5.02
N VAL A 9 -2.73 4.54 -4.00
CA VAL A 9 -3.34 5.81 -3.58
C VAL A 9 -3.36 6.78 -4.75
N GLN A 10 -4.56 7.30 -5.10
CA GLN A 10 -4.78 8.13 -6.28
C GLN A 10 -5.01 9.60 -5.94
N ASP A 11 -5.56 9.87 -4.78
CA ASP A 11 -5.98 11.20 -4.39
C ASP A 11 -5.88 11.46 -2.88
N LEU A 12 -6.19 12.69 -2.49
CA LEU A 12 -6.12 13.14 -1.10
C LEU A 12 -7.16 12.44 -0.20
N ASN A 13 -8.30 12.02 -0.74
CA ASN A 13 -9.34 11.34 0.06
C ASN A 13 -8.85 9.96 0.49
N ASP A 14 -8.19 9.22 -0.40
CA ASP A 14 -7.54 7.94 -0.10
C ASP A 14 -6.54 8.10 1.04
N ALA A 15 -5.63 9.06 0.88
CA ALA A 15 -4.56 9.29 1.85
C ALA A 15 -5.10 9.72 3.22
N ARG A 16 -6.12 10.58 3.26
CA ARG A 16 -6.78 11.00 4.50
C ARG A 16 -7.52 9.86 5.17
N PHE A 17 -8.20 9.04 4.37
CA PHE A 17 -8.86 7.85 4.91
C PHE A 17 -7.85 6.89 5.52
N ALA A 18 -6.76 6.60 4.80
CA ALA A 18 -5.67 5.76 5.30
C ALA A 18 -5.08 6.31 6.61
N ALA A 19 -4.87 7.62 6.70
CA ALA A 19 -4.37 8.26 7.91
C ALA A 19 -5.37 8.15 9.09
N SER A 20 -6.67 8.35 8.84
CA SER A 20 -7.71 8.19 9.86
C SER A 20 -7.83 6.75 10.36
N ALA A 21 -7.62 5.79 9.49
CA ALA A 21 -7.58 4.37 9.80
C ALA A 21 -6.27 3.91 10.47
N LEU A 22 -5.38 4.83 10.78
CA LEU A 22 -4.06 4.54 11.37
C LEU A 22 -3.25 3.54 10.54
N ALA A 23 -3.37 3.62 9.21
CA ALA A 23 -2.63 2.77 8.31
C ALA A 23 -1.11 2.93 8.53
N GLU A 24 -0.38 1.82 8.49
CA GLU A 24 1.08 1.84 8.58
C GLU A 24 1.71 2.36 7.30
N TRP A 25 1.11 2.02 6.14
CA TRP A 25 1.63 2.39 4.83
C TRP A 25 0.58 2.92 3.86
N VAL A 26 1.04 3.82 3.00
CA VAL A 26 0.35 4.24 1.78
C VAL A 26 1.27 4.00 0.59
N GLY A 27 0.75 3.32 -0.42
CA GLY A 27 1.48 2.97 -1.64
C GLY A 27 1.08 3.87 -2.80
N PHE A 28 2.09 4.37 -3.52
CA PHE A 28 1.91 5.15 -4.74
C PHE A 28 2.61 4.45 -5.90
N ALA A 29 1.84 4.06 -6.90
CA ALA A 29 2.39 3.46 -8.11
C ALA A 29 3.12 4.52 -8.94
N ILE A 30 4.37 4.25 -9.31
CA ILE A 30 5.19 5.15 -10.13
C ILE A 30 5.29 4.70 -11.58
N ASP A 31 4.81 3.51 -11.87
CA ASP A 31 4.70 2.93 -13.20
C ASP A 31 3.46 2.03 -13.31
N GLY A 32 3.16 1.58 -14.54
CA GLY A 32 1.99 0.77 -14.78
C GLY A 32 0.67 1.55 -14.83
N PRO A 33 -0.49 0.84 -14.81
CA PRO A 33 -1.81 1.45 -15.07
C PRO A 33 -2.32 2.37 -13.95
N ASN A 34 -1.78 2.21 -12.73
CA ASN A 34 -2.16 3.02 -11.57
C ASN A 34 -1.15 4.12 -11.25
N ALA A 35 -0.15 4.33 -12.11
CA ALA A 35 0.87 5.34 -11.91
C ALA A 35 0.27 6.75 -11.84
N ILE A 36 0.78 7.55 -10.90
CA ILE A 36 0.47 8.98 -10.79
C ILE A 36 1.75 9.81 -10.82
N ALA A 37 1.61 11.07 -11.21
CA ALA A 37 2.75 11.97 -11.35
C ALA A 37 3.36 12.32 -9.99
N ILE A 38 4.66 12.56 -9.95
CA ILE A 38 5.39 12.90 -8.74
C ILE A 38 4.85 14.16 -8.05
N GLU A 39 4.43 15.15 -8.84
CA GLU A 39 3.84 16.41 -8.35
C GLU A 39 2.52 16.12 -7.61
N GLN A 40 1.73 15.18 -8.12
CA GLN A 40 0.48 14.76 -7.48
C GLN A 40 0.76 14.05 -6.15
N ILE A 41 1.77 13.19 -6.10
CA ILE A 41 2.19 12.57 -4.83
C ILE A 41 2.63 13.64 -3.83
N GLN A 42 3.45 14.62 -4.26
CA GLN A 42 3.89 15.73 -3.39
C GLN A 42 2.70 16.51 -2.82
N GLU A 43 1.69 16.80 -3.65
CA GLU A 43 0.49 17.49 -3.21
C GLU A 43 -0.27 16.67 -2.16
N ILE A 44 -0.50 15.38 -2.41
CA ILE A 44 -1.21 14.50 -1.48
C ILE A 44 -0.50 14.42 -0.13
N ILE A 45 0.80 14.13 -0.11
CA ILE A 45 1.56 13.98 1.14
C ILE A 45 1.76 15.30 1.88
N GLY A 46 1.70 16.42 1.18
CA GLY A 46 1.73 17.75 1.79
C GLY A 46 0.53 18.03 2.71
N TRP A 47 -0.57 17.31 2.52
CA TRP A 47 -1.80 17.45 3.30
C TRP A 47 -2.13 16.24 4.18
N CYS A 48 -1.31 15.20 4.13
CA CYS A 48 -1.53 13.98 4.87
C CYS A 48 -0.25 13.54 5.58
N SER A 49 -0.35 13.26 6.87
CA SER A 49 0.77 12.78 7.69
C SER A 49 0.35 11.54 8.48
N GLY A 50 1.32 10.72 8.84
CA GLY A 50 1.12 9.53 9.66
C GLY A 50 1.64 8.27 8.96
N PRO A 51 0.97 7.78 7.90
CA PRO A 51 1.42 6.59 7.18
C PRO A 51 2.80 6.77 6.54
N LYS A 52 3.58 5.69 6.50
CA LYS A 52 4.83 5.63 5.76
C LYS A 52 4.56 5.56 4.25
N LEU A 53 5.39 6.25 3.46
CA LEU A 53 5.29 6.27 2.01
C LEU A 53 6.04 5.10 1.38
N ILE A 54 5.33 4.30 0.58
CA ILE A 54 5.87 3.21 -0.21
C ILE A 54 5.74 3.54 -1.70
N LEU A 55 6.81 3.40 -2.45
CA LEU A 55 6.75 3.40 -3.92
C LEU A 55 6.41 2.00 -4.40
N GLU A 56 5.35 1.88 -5.19
CA GLU A 56 4.96 0.63 -5.84
C GLU A 56 5.57 0.59 -7.24
N VAL A 57 6.44 -0.39 -7.45
CA VAL A 57 7.33 -0.45 -8.62
C VAL A 57 7.16 -1.77 -9.35
N HIS A 58 6.77 -1.71 -10.63
CA HIS A 58 6.72 -2.87 -11.52
C HIS A 58 8.00 -2.99 -12.35
N GLU A 59 8.18 -2.10 -13.32
CA GLU A 59 9.27 -2.13 -14.29
C GLU A 59 10.13 -0.85 -14.30
N ALA A 60 9.81 0.15 -13.48
CA ALA A 60 10.53 1.42 -13.44
C ALA A 60 12.04 1.20 -13.28
N SER A 61 12.84 1.98 -14.01
CA SER A 61 14.29 1.91 -13.93
C SER A 61 14.81 2.45 -12.59
N ILE A 62 16.06 2.11 -12.25
CA ILE A 62 16.71 2.64 -11.03
C ILE A 62 16.74 4.16 -11.06
N GLU A 63 17.06 4.77 -12.20
CA GLU A 63 17.13 6.24 -12.36
C GLU A 63 15.76 6.89 -12.14
N GLN A 64 14.69 6.22 -12.60
CA GLN A 64 13.33 6.69 -12.38
C GLN A 64 12.98 6.64 -10.88
N ILE A 65 13.25 5.51 -10.23
CA ILE A 65 13.01 5.33 -8.79
C ILE A 65 13.82 6.36 -7.98
N GLU A 66 15.10 6.54 -8.32
CA GLU A 66 15.99 7.53 -7.67
C GLU A 66 15.43 8.95 -7.76
N THR A 67 14.81 9.31 -8.89
CA THR A 67 14.16 10.61 -9.05
C THR A 67 13.06 10.81 -8.00
N TYR A 68 12.23 9.80 -7.75
CA TYR A 68 11.19 9.87 -6.73
C TYR A 68 11.76 9.92 -5.31
N ILE A 69 12.77 9.10 -5.01
CA ILE A 69 13.40 9.06 -3.68
C ILE A 69 14.09 10.38 -3.32
N ASN A 70 14.68 11.06 -4.31
CA ASN A 70 15.33 12.35 -4.08
C ASN A 70 14.36 13.50 -3.80
N ILE A 71 13.10 13.36 -4.17
CA ILE A 71 12.06 14.40 -4.07
C ILE A 71 11.08 14.13 -2.94
N LEU A 72 10.75 12.87 -2.69
CA LEU A 72 9.72 12.43 -1.75
C LEU A 72 10.33 11.78 -0.50
N PRO A 73 9.68 11.88 0.67
CA PRO A 73 10.12 11.21 1.89
C PRO A 73 9.77 9.71 1.85
N VAL A 74 10.38 8.98 0.94
CA VAL A 74 10.12 7.55 0.72
C VAL A 74 10.67 6.73 1.89
N ASN A 75 9.84 5.86 2.46
CA ASN A 75 10.24 4.93 3.52
C ASN A 75 10.61 3.56 2.98
N GLY A 76 10.02 3.16 1.84
CA GLY A 76 10.27 1.84 1.28
C GLY A 76 9.76 1.66 -0.14
N ILE A 77 9.96 0.46 -0.64
CA ILE A 77 9.56 0.05 -1.99
C ILE A 77 8.75 -1.25 -1.91
N GLU A 78 7.69 -1.31 -2.70
CA GLU A 78 7.00 -2.55 -3.05
C GLU A 78 7.40 -2.96 -4.47
N CYS A 79 7.81 -4.21 -4.63
CA CYS A 79 8.25 -4.76 -5.91
C CYS A 79 8.03 -6.27 -5.99
N SER A 80 8.24 -6.85 -7.18
CA SER A 80 8.28 -8.31 -7.32
C SER A 80 9.51 -8.90 -6.63
N ASN A 81 9.41 -10.19 -6.25
CA ASN A 81 10.53 -10.91 -5.62
C ASN A 81 11.80 -10.92 -6.48
N GLU A 82 11.64 -11.00 -7.80
CA GLU A 82 12.78 -11.01 -8.75
C GLU A 82 13.60 -9.72 -8.71
N ARG A 83 12.97 -8.59 -8.42
CA ARG A 83 13.62 -7.27 -8.37
C ARG A 83 14.19 -6.91 -7.00
N LEU A 84 13.74 -7.59 -5.96
CA LEU A 84 14.02 -7.24 -4.57
C LEU A 84 15.53 -7.05 -4.30
N ASN A 85 16.35 -8.02 -4.66
CA ASN A 85 17.78 -7.96 -4.37
C ASN A 85 18.50 -6.82 -5.12
N GLN A 86 18.11 -6.57 -6.37
CA GLN A 86 18.64 -5.47 -7.16
C GLN A 86 18.31 -4.11 -6.50
N LEU A 87 17.04 -3.94 -6.12
CA LEU A 87 16.57 -2.68 -5.54
C LEU A 87 17.11 -2.46 -4.13
N LYS A 88 17.20 -3.51 -3.30
CA LYS A 88 17.84 -3.42 -1.96
C LYS A 88 19.31 -2.99 -2.06
N THR A 89 20.01 -3.46 -3.10
CA THR A 89 21.41 -3.06 -3.32
C THR A 89 21.51 -1.60 -3.77
N ALA A 90 20.61 -1.14 -4.63
CA ALA A 90 20.61 0.23 -5.14
C ALA A 90 20.15 1.26 -4.08
N PHE A 91 19.23 0.88 -3.20
CA PHE A 91 18.58 1.78 -2.23
C PHE A 91 18.69 1.23 -0.80
N SER A 92 19.91 0.98 -0.34
CA SER A 92 20.21 0.37 0.96
C SER A 92 19.72 1.14 2.19
N ASP A 93 19.45 2.43 2.03
CA ASP A 93 19.00 3.30 3.13
C ASP A 93 17.50 3.19 3.41
N LEU A 94 16.73 2.56 2.50
CA LEU A 94 15.31 2.32 2.71
C LEU A 94 15.10 1.17 3.69
N THR A 95 14.11 1.32 4.58
CA THR A 95 13.86 0.38 5.67
C THR A 95 12.74 -0.61 5.36
N ASP A 96 11.73 -0.17 4.62
CA ASP A 96 10.52 -0.95 4.42
C ASP A 96 10.51 -1.58 3.02
N TRP A 97 10.48 -2.91 2.99
CA TRP A 97 10.47 -3.68 1.76
C TRP A 97 9.24 -4.57 1.72
N ILE A 98 8.41 -4.37 0.71
CA ILE A 98 7.18 -5.14 0.49
C ILE A 98 7.34 -5.91 -0.82
N VAL A 99 7.03 -7.19 -0.79
CA VAL A 99 7.15 -8.06 -1.95
C VAL A 99 5.79 -8.56 -2.36
N THR A 100 5.47 -8.39 -3.64
CA THR A 100 4.24 -8.95 -4.23
C THR A 100 4.49 -10.37 -4.72
N GLY A 101 3.61 -11.30 -4.37
CA GLY A 101 3.64 -12.68 -4.86
C GLY A 101 3.51 -13.75 -3.79
N GLU A 102 3.94 -14.97 -4.14
CA GLU A 102 3.92 -16.11 -3.23
C GLU A 102 4.95 -15.93 -2.11
N PRO A 103 4.63 -16.35 -0.89
CA PRO A 103 5.53 -16.22 0.24
C PRO A 103 6.78 -17.08 0.05
N GLU A 104 7.92 -16.42 0.04
CA GLU A 104 9.22 -17.05 0.15
C GLU A 104 9.83 -16.72 1.51
N GLU A 105 10.78 -17.52 1.98
CA GLU A 105 11.50 -17.24 3.21
C GLU A 105 12.41 -16.02 3.04
N ASN A 106 11.89 -14.84 3.29
CA ASN A 106 12.67 -13.60 3.35
C ASN A 106 12.18 -12.70 4.49
N GLU A 107 12.98 -11.72 4.88
CA GLU A 107 12.65 -10.75 5.94
C GLU A 107 11.71 -9.63 5.48
N SER A 108 11.30 -9.64 4.23
CA SER A 108 10.43 -8.62 3.65
C SER A 108 8.97 -8.92 3.97
N ILE A 109 8.14 -7.89 3.97
CA ILE A 109 6.69 -8.03 4.11
C ILE A 109 6.14 -8.52 2.76
N ILE A 110 5.30 -9.52 2.79
CA ILE A 110 4.75 -10.14 1.59
C ILE A 110 3.27 -9.80 1.46
N THR A 111 2.88 -9.29 0.31
CA THR A 111 1.47 -9.07 -0.04
C THR A 111 0.92 -10.27 -0.79
N HIS A 112 -0.24 -10.77 -0.40
CA HIS A 112 -0.79 -12.02 -0.91
C HIS A 112 -2.27 -11.90 -1.24
N ASP A 113 -2.67 -12.34 -2.44
CA ASP A 113 -4.05 -12.19 -2.91
C ASP A 113 -5.02 -13.26 -2.36
N SER A 114 -4.53 -14.43 -1.98
CA SER A 114 -5.39 -15.59 -1.75
C SER A 114 -5.25 -16.27 -0.40
N ALA A 115 -4.17 -16.06 0.33
CA ALA A 115 -3.94 -16.73 1.62
C ALA A 115 -4.15 -15.78 2.81
N TRP A 116 -4.56 -16.36 3.93
CA TRP A 116 -4.51 -15.70 5.22
C TRP A 116 -3.07 -15.81 5.76
N GLY A 117 -2.39 -14.67 5.81
CA GLY A 117 -0.95 -14.65 6.12
C GLY A 117 -0.62 -14.85 7.59
N ASN A 118 0.61 -15.28 7.82
CA ASN A 118 1.30 -15.28 9.11
C ASN A 118 1.99 -13.92 9.36
N SER A 119 2.79 -13.83 10.40
CA SER A 119 3.63 -12.67 10.70
C SER A 119 4.43 -12.21 9.51
N ASN A 120 4.53 -11.13 9.02
CA ASN A 120 5.14 -10.60 7.80
C ASN A 120 4.29 -10.70 6.52
N HIS A 121 3.02 -11.10 6.62
CA HIS A 121 2.13 -11.11 5.46
C HIS A 121 1.05 -10.05 5.59
N LEU A 122 0.79 -9.35 4.48
CA LEU A 122 -0.40 -8.52 4.31
C LEU A 122 -1.36 -9.26 3.37
N THR A 123 -2.50 -9.64 3.89
CA THR A 123 -3.55 -10.24 3.05
C THR A 123 -4.23 -9.14 2.24
N ARG A 124 -4.15 -9.21 0.92
CA ARG A 124 -4.85 -8.28 0.05
C ARG A 124 -6.34 -8.56 0.06
N ILE A 125 -7.13 -7.56 0.37
CA ILE A 125 -8.58 -7.69 0.53
C ILE A 125 -9.29 -7.04 -0.65
N ASP A 126 -10.03 -7.86 -1.36
CA ASP A 126 -11.04 -7.44 -2.33
C ASP A 126 -12.40 -7.39 -1.61
N LEU A 127 -12.87 -6.21 -1.27
CA LEU A 127 -14.11 -6.01 -0.52
C LEU A 127 -15.36 -6.46 -1.28
N THR A 128 -15.27 -6.74 -2.58
CA THR A 128 -16.36 -7.34 -3.34
C THR A 128 -16.49 -8.85 -3.09
N LYS A 129 -15.44 -9.49 -2.57
CA LYS A 129 -15.35 -10.94 -2.35
C LYS A 129 -15.21 -11.35 -0.89
N ARG A 130 -14.69 -10.45 -0.05
CA ARG A 130 -14.41 -10.71 1.36
C ARG A 130 -15.07 -9.67 2.24
N SER A 131 -15.53 -10.07 3.40
CA SER A 131 -16.19 -9.22 4.38
C SER A 131 -15.30 -9.00 5.60
N SER A 132 -15.68 -8.04 6.43
CA SER A 132 -15.13 -7.84 7.79
C SER A 132 -15.18 -9.12 8.63
N LYS A 133 -16.23 -9.93 8.47
CA LYS A 133 -16.39 -11.20 9.17
C LYS A 133 -15.26 -12.18 8.83
N ASP A 134 -14.84 -12.25 7.58
CA ASP A 134 -13.73 -13.11 7.17
C ASP A 134 -12.42 -12.69 7.84
N LEU A 135 -12.16 -11.37 7.94
CA LEU A 135 -11.00 -10.82 8.66
C LEU A 135 -11.06 -11.13 10.15
N LEU A 136 -12.21 -11.00 10.78
CA LEU A 136 -12.39 -11.29 12.21
C LEU A 136 -12.24 -12.78 12.51
N GLU A 137 -12.65 -13.64 11.59
CA GLU A 137 -12.51 -15.09 11.74
C GLU A 137 -11.06 -15.56 11.60
N HIS A 138 -10.35 -15.08 10.57
CA HIS A 138 -9.01 -15.53 10.25
C HIS A 138 -7.90 -14.73 10.98
N ARG A 139 -8.20 -13.51 11.41
CA ARG A 139 -7.31 -12.61 12.17
C ARG A 139 -5.88 -12.54 11.62
N PRO A 140 -5.67 -12.15 10.36
CA PRO A 140 -4.32 -11.93 9.86
C PRO A 140 -3.64 -10.82 10.67
N GLU A 141 -2.32 -10.80 10.72
CA GLU A 141 -1.59 -9.70 11.39
C GLU A 141 -1.77 -8.36 10.67
N GLY A 142 -1.97 -8.41 9.36
CA GLY A 142 -2.23 -7.23 8.57
C GLY A 142 -2.95 -7.54 7.27
N PHE A 143 -3.44 -6.49 6.66
CA PHE A 143 -4.10 -6.56 5.37
C PHE A 143 -3.81 -5.32 4.52
N SER A 144 -4.02 -5.46 3.21
CA SER A 144 -3.94 -4.34 2.29
C SER A 144 -5.23 -4.16 1.50
N LEU A 145 -5.53 -2.92 1.16
CA LEU A 145 -6.70 -2.51 0.40
C LEU A 145 -6.26 -1.73 -0.83
N ASP A 146 -6.88 -2.00 -1.97
CA ASP A 146 -6.64 -1.24 -3.18
C ASP A 146 -7.51 0.02 -3.23
N CYS A 147 -6.89 1.15 -3.53
CA CYS A 147 -7.59 2.36 -3.85
C CYS A 147 -8.12 2.28 -5.27
N GLU A 148 -9.43 2.29 -5.41
CA GLU A 148 -10.08 2.31 -6.72
C GLU A 148 -10.00 3.69 -7.35
N LYS A 149 -10.00 3.73 -8.69
CA LYS A 149 -10.14 4.99 -9.42
C LYS A 149 -11.51 5.59 -9.15
N GLU A 150 -11.58 6.92 -9.19
CA GLU A 150 -12.86 7.64 -9.09
C GLU A 150 -13.86 7.10 -10.13
N ILE A 151 -15.09 6.88 -9.70
CA ILE A 151 -16.21 6.46 -10.57
C ILE A 151 -16.60 7.62 -11.47
N GLU A 152 -16.61 8.83 -10.91
CA GLU A 152 -16.80 10.11 -11.59
C GLU A 152 -15.89 11.15 -10.92
N LEU A 153 -15.52 12.20 -11.64
CA LEU A 153 -14.64 13.25 -11.14
C LEU A 153 -15.10 13.78 -9.75
N GLY A 154 -14.28 13.58 -8.73
CA GLY A 154 -14.57 13.98 -7.35
C GLY A 154 -15.55 13.07 -6.59
N LYS A 155 -15.95 11.93 -7.17
CA LYS A 155 -16.84 10.96 -6.51
C LYS A 155 -16.14 9.60 -6.35
N LYS A 156 -15.68 9.35 -5.15
CA LYS A 156 -15.17 8.05 -4.71
C LYS A 156 -16.12 7.48 -3.66
N ASP A 157 -16.55 6.25 -3.86
CA ASP A 157 -17.35 5.56 -2.86
C ASP A 157 -16.44 4.91 -1.81
N LEU A 158 -16.36 5.51 -0.64
CA LEU A 158 -15.61 5.00 0.49
C LEU A 158 -16.47 4.19 1.47
N THR A 159 -17.73 3.93 1.14
CA THR A 159 -18.69 3.28 2.05
C THR A 159 -18.21 1.90 2.47
N LEU A 160 -17.72 1.10 1.53
CA LEU A 160 -17.22 -0.26 1.85
C LEU A 160 -16.02 -0.23 2.81
N TRP A 161 -15.15 0.77 2.69
CA TRP A 161 -14.04 0.94 3.63
C TRP A 161 -14.54 1.38 5.00
N HIS A 162 -15.46 2.33 5.02
CA HIS A 162 -16.03 2.83 6.28
C HIS A 162 -16.70 1.69 7.05
N ASP A 163 -17.56 0.92 6.39
CA ASP A 163 -18.25 -0.22 6.98
C ASP A 163 -17.24 -1.27 7.50
N LEU A 164 -16.21 -1.57 6.71
CA LEU A 164 -15.14 -2.48 7.12
C LEU A 164 -14.45 -2.02 8.41
N PHE A 165 -14.07 -0.74 8.47
CA PHE A 165 -13.29 -0.20 9.60
C PHE A 165 -14.14 -0.02 10.85
N GLU A 166 -15.44 0.28 10.72
CA GLU A 166 -16.40 0.24 11.84
C GLU A 166 -16.53 -1.18 12.39
N ASP A 167 -16.73 -2.18 11.51
CA ASP A 167 -16.85 -3.58 11.92
C ASP A 167 -15.59 -4.13 12.60
N LEU A 168 -14.41 -3.62 12.22
CA LEU A 168 -13.13 -3.97 12.83
C LEU A 168 -12.81 -3.15 14.10
N GLU A 169 -13.70 -2.26 14.53
CA GLU A 169 -13.53 -1.37 15.68
C GLU A 169 -12.23 -0.52 15.58
N ILE A 170 -11.91 -0.02 14.39
CA ILE A 170 -10.73 0.81 14.15
C ILE A 170 -11.06 2.29 14.32
N PHE A 171 -12.31 2.69 14.08
CA PHE A 171 -12.84 4.04 14.31
C PHE A 171 -13.55 4.16 15.64
#